data_d2e2ec128e67e440994a437a26c99ab3
#
_entry.id   d2e2ec128e67e440994a437a26c99ab3
#
_cell.length_a   1.000
_cell.length_b   1.000
_cell.length_c   1.000
_cell.angle_alpha   90.00
_cell.angle_beta   90.00
_cell.angle_gamma   90.00
#
_symmetry.space_group_name_H-M   'P 1'
#
loop_
_entity.id
_entity.type
_entity.pdbx_description
1 polymer ?
#
loop_
_entity_poly.entity_id
_entity_poly.type
_entity_poly.pdbx_seq_one_letter_code
_entity_poly.pdbx_strand_id
1 'polypeptide(L)'
;MVVAAAIAGATTTDISNPEKPPPGHTGGFGEPSCISCHLGNDVNAFGGSVTIKGIPDRFIRGKHYPITVVLKAEETEVAGFQITARYNGSYDALYGKSAGEIRSINSRVTSTTGDNGVSYGHHTAQGLVTSSRDSISWSMEWIAPLKGSSVIFHVAANSGNGDNSPLSDLVYTSNEVSHPSLQ
;
A
#
# COMPACT_ATOMS: atom_id res chain seq x y z
N MET A 1 46.81 -33.00 11.78
CA MET A 1 45.36 -33.14 11.48
C MET A 1 44.75 -31.76 11.56
N VAL A 2 44.50 -31.11 10.43
CA VAL A 2 43.96 -29.77 10.36
C VAL A 2 42.46 -29.91 10.10
N VAL A 3 41.63 -29.50 11.05
CA VAL A 3 40.18 -29.49 10.92
C VAL A 3 39.79 -28.17 10.23
N ALA A 4 39.37 -28.24 8.98
CA ALA A 4 38.81 -27.12 8.26
C ALA A 4 37.36 -26.90 8.74
N ALA A 5 37.08 -25.81 9.42
CA ALA A 5 35.74 -25.38 9.74
C ALA A 5 35.09 -24.79 8.46
N ALA A 6 34.06 -25.43 7.94
CA ALA A 6 33.23 -24.89 6.87
C ALA A 6 32.33 -23.79 7.46
N ILE A 7 32.55 -22.56 7.03
CA ILE A 7 31.64 -21.45 7.31
C ILE A 7 30.45 -21.63 6.35
N ALA A 8 29.31 -22.05 6.90
CA ALA A 8 28.05 -22.02 6.16
C ALA A 8 27.68 -20.54 5.95
N GLY A 9 27.83 -20.07 4.72
CA GLY A 9 27.32 -18.75 4.35
C GLY A 9 25.80 -18.74 4.46
N ALA A 10 25.27 -17.94 5.37
CA ALA A 10 23.86 -17.63 5.39
C ALA A 10 23.51 -16.89 4.09
N THR A 11 22.78 -17.54 3.20
CA THR A 11 22.16 -16.88 2.05
C THR A 11 21.05 -16.00 2.63
N THR A 12 21.29 -14.69 2.69
CA THR A 12 20.20 -13.72 2.89
C THR A 12 19.26 -13.86 1.70
N THR A 13 18.09 -14.41 1.92
CA THR A 13 17.02 -14.36 0.92
C THR A 13 16.69 -12.89 0.73
N ASP A 14 16.91 -12.37 -0.46
CA ASP A 14 16.45 -11.05 -0.85
C ASP A 14 14.92 -11.05 -0.76
N ILE A 15 14.38 -10.39 0.27
CA ILE A 15 12.94 -10.25 0.51
C ILE A 15 12.38 -8.97 -0.13
N SER A 16 13.17 -8.28 -0.93
CA SER A 16 12.70 -7.14 -1.70
C SER A 16 11.68 -7.58 -2.75
N ASN A 17 10.59 -6.82 -2.89
CA ASN A 17 9.57 -7.03 -3.90
C ASN A 17 9.48 -5.77 -4.78
N PRO A 18 10.50 -5.49 -5.61
CA PRO A 18 10.62 -4.24 -6.34
C PRO A 18 9.53 -4.07 -7.41
N GLU A 19 8.94 -5.16 -7.89
CA GLU A 19 7.90 -5.09 -8.93
C GLU A 19 6.50 -5.04 -8.35
N LYS A 20 6.27 -5.74 -7.24
CA LYS A 20 4.97 -5.78 -6.56
C LYS A 20 5.10 -6.35 -5.15
N PRO A 21 4.45 -5.74 -4.15
CA PRO A 21 4.29 -6.37 -2.85
C PRO A 21 3.32 -7.55 -2.94
N PRO A 22 3.44 -8.57 -2.07
CA PRO A 22 2.41 -9.61 -1.97
C PRO A 22 1.06 -8.96 -1.59
N PRO A 23 -0.09 -9.44 -2.14
CA PRO A 23 -1.41 -8.93 -1.77
C PRO A 23 -1.71 -9.07 -0.28
N GLY A 24 -2.55 -8.17 0.27
CA GLY A 24 -3.00 -8.26 1.67
C GLY A 24 -2.03 -7.65 2.68
N HIS A 25 -1.31 -6.59 2.30
CA HIS A 25 -0.36 -5.90 3.18
C HIS A 25 -0.71 -4.42 3.36
N THR A 26 -2.00 -4.11 3.51
CA THR A 26 -2.50 -2.73 3.69
C THR A 26 -2.66 -2.30 5.14
N GLY A 27 -2.53 -3.23 6.10
CA GLY A 27 -2.78 -2.99 7.51
C GLY A 27 -4.27 -2.91 7.88
N GLY A 28 -5.19 -3.09 6.93
CA GLY A 28 -6.63 -3.05 7.14
C GLY A 28 -7.27 -4.43 7.25
N PHE A 29 -8.44 -4.55 7.89
CA PHE A 29 -9.21 -5.80 8.01
C PHE A 29 -8.42 -6.99 8.59
N GLY A 30 -7.48 -6.72 9.49
CA GLY A 30 -6.62 -7.75 10.10
C GLY A 30 -5.48 -8.21 9.18
N GLU A 31 -5.28 -7.58 8.04
CA GLU A 31 -4.12 -7.83 7.19
C GLU A 31 -2.84 -7.27 7.84
N PRO A 32 -1.68 -7.89 7.60
CA PRO A 32 -0.40 -7.28 7.93
C PRO A 32 -0.18 -5.98 7.13
N SER A 33 0.86 -5.24 7.46
CA SER A 33 1.35 -4.11 6.67
C SER A 33 2.76 -4.41 6.14
N CYS A 34 3.40 -3.43 5.54
CA CYS A 34 4.78 -3.54 5.05
C CYS A 34 5.79 -3.96 6.13
N ILE A 35 5.46 -3.77 7.43
CA ILE A 35 6.31 -4.16 8.55
C ILE A 35 6.56 -5.68 8.65
N SER A 36 5.75 -6.51 7.99
CA SER A 36 6.00 -7.97 7.97
C SER A 36 7.28 -8.35 7.23
N CYS A 37 7.78 -7.48 6.37
CA CYS A 37 9.04 -7.67 5.65
C CYS A 37 10.06 -6.55 5.93
N HIS A 38 9.60 -5.32 6.20
CA HIS A 38 10.44 -4.16 6.50
C HIS A 38 10.50 -3.97 8.02
N LEU A 39 11.62 -4.37 8.62
CA LEU A 39 11.76 -4.56 10.06
C LEU A 39 12.61 -3.46 10.71
N GLY A 40 12.42 -3.25 12.02
CA GLY A 40 13.30 -2.44 12.85
C GLY A 40 12.65 -1.18 13.44
N ASN A 41 11.52 -0.74 12.91
CA ASN A 41 10.78 0.41 13.42
C ASN A 41 9.32 0.05 13.68
N ASP A 42 8.67 0.78 14.57
CA ASP A 42 7.23 0.70 14.77
C ASP A 42 6.48 1.31 13.57
N VAL A 43 5.26 0.80 13.30
CA VAL A 43 4.38 1.42 12.29
C VAL A 43 4.01 2.84 12.73
N ASN A 44 4.06 3.78 11.78
CA ASN A 44 3.83 5.20 12.03
C ASN A 44 4.82 5.84 13.02
N ALA A 45 6.07 5.35 13.04
CA ALA A 45 7.15 5.99 13.78
C ALA A 45 7.33 7.46 13.35
N PHE A 46 7.95 8.25 14.21
CA PHE A 46 8.26 9.66 13.93
C PHE A 46 9.14 9.79 12.68
N GLY A 47 8.97 10.89 11.94
CA GLY A 47 9.79 11.23 10.76
C GLY A 47 9.03 11.16 9.44
N GLY A 48 7.75 10.73 9.43
CA GLY A 48 6.99 10.69 8.18
C GLY A 48 5.49 10.43 8.35
N SER A 49 4.83 10.25 7.22
CA SER A 49 3.40 9.91 7.14
C SER A 49 3.01 9.44 5.74
N VAL A 50 1.94 8.64 5.65
CA VAL A 50 1.25 8.35 4.39
C VAL A 50 -0.16 8.93 4.43
N THR A 51 -0.59 9.52 3.31
CA THR A 51 -1.95 10.09 3.17
C THR A 51 -2.57 9.67 1.85
N ILE A 52 -3.90 9.57 1.81
CA ILE A 52 -4.67 9.34 0.59
C ILE A 52 -5.38 10.65 0.25
N LYS A 53 -5.18 11.17 -0.95
CA LYS A 53 -5.84 12.40 -1.44
C LYS A 53 -6.83 12.07 -2.53
N GLY A 54 -7.88 12.90 -2.67
CA GLY A 54 -8.86 12.79 -3.75
C GLY A 54 -10.04 11.87 -3.42
N ILE A 55 -10.08 11.23 -2.25
CA ILE A 55 -11.24 10.52 -1.77
C ILE A 55 -12.31 11.53 -1.36
N PRO A 56 -13.53 11.51 -1.95
CA PRO A 56 -14.60 12.41 -1.54
C PRO A 56 -15.25 11.90 -0.26
N ASP A 57 -15.75 12.78 0.61
CA ASP A 57 -16.58 12.40 1.77
C ASP A 57 -17.81 11.60 1.34
N ARG A 58 -18.38 11.97 0.18
CA ARG A 58 -19.52 11.29 -0.44
C ARG A 58 -19.26 10.99 -1.91
N PHE A 59 -19.28 9.71 -2.26
CA PHE A 59 -19.09 9.28 -3.64
C PHE A 59 -20.41 9.14 -4.39
N ILE A 60 -20.40 9.47 -5.67
CA ILE A 60 -21.46 9.15 -6.61
C ILE A 60 -21.15 7.78 -7.20
N ARG A 61 -22.14 6.88 -7.21
CA ARG A 61 -22.01 5.51 -7.73
C ARG A 61 -21.54 5.49 -9.18
N GLY A 62 -20.57 4.66 -9.47
CA GLY A 62 -19.98 4.52 -10.81
C GLY A 62 -19.13 5.70 -11.28
N LYS A 63 -19.01 6.77 -10.48
CA LYS A 63 -18.15 7.90 -10.84
C LYS A 63 -16.68 7.56 -10.64
N HIS A 64 -15.84 8.13 -11.50
CA HIS A 64 -14.40 8.03 -11.49
C HIS A 64 -13.80 9.16 -10.65
N TYR A 65 -12.88 8.82 -9.75
CA TYR A 65 -12.17 9.75 -8.87
C TYR A 65 -10.67 9.58 -9.02
N PRO A 66 -9.93 10.64 -9.39
CA PRO A 66 -8.48 10.61 -9.31
C PRO A 66 -8.08 10.60 -7.84
N ILE A 67 -7.31 9.60 -7.43
CA ILE A 67 -6.78 9.47 -6.08
C ILE A 67 -5.26 9.42 -6.11
N THR A 68 -4.64 9.91 -5.05
CA THR A 68 -3.18 9.93 -4.94
C THR A 68 -2.75 9.52 -3.54
N VAL A 69 -1.92 8.49 -3.46
CA VAL A 69 -1.18 8.16 -2.25
C VAL A 69 0.06 9.03 -2.20
N VAL A 70 0.29 9.70 -1.07
CA VAL A 70 1.46 10.53 -0.82
C VAL A 70 2.17 10.03 0.43
N LEU A 71 3.39 9.57 0.28
CA LEU A 71 4.32 9.28 1.36
C LEU A 71 5.25 10.47 1.53
N LYS A 72 5.41 10.92 2.77
CA LYS A 72 6.44 11.87 3.19
C LYS A 72 7.24 11.20 4.30
N ALA A 73 8.53 11.08 4.13
CA ALA A 73 9.43 10.60 5.16
C ALA A 73 10.83 11.12 4.88
N GLU A 74 11.55 11.46 5.93
CA GLU A 74 12.93 11.93 5.86
C GLU A 74 13.83 10.86 5.24
N GLU A 75 14.81 11.28 4.44
CA GLU A 75 15.81 10.41 3.82
C GLU A 75 15.24 9.27 2.92
N THR A 76 14.04 9.46 2.36
CA THR A 76 13.45 8.49 1.43
C THR A 76 14.20 8.50 0.09
N GLU A 77 14.85 7.40 -0.26
CA GLU A 77 15.48 7.18 -1.57
C GLU A 77 14.64 6.25 -2.46
N VAL A 78 14.06 5.23 -1.86
CA VAL A 78 13.14 4.28 -2.51
C VAL A 78 11.90 4.11 -1.66
N ALA A 79 10.76 3.87 -2.29
CA ALA A 79 9.52 3.66 -1.54
C ALA A 79 8.55 2.76 -2.31
N GLY A 80 7.71 2.05 -1.55
CA GLY A 80 6.65 1.23 -2.08
C GLY A 80 5.33 1.44 -1.34
N PHE A 81 4.22 1.02 -1.93
CA PHE A 81 2.91 1.10 -1.28
C PHE A 81 1.98 -0.01 -1.73
N GLN A 82 0.96 -0.26 -0.93
CA GLN A 82 -0.22 -1.02 -1.30
C GLN A 82 -1.47 -0.34 -0.74
N ILE A 83 -2.53 -0.25 -1.54
CA ILE A 83 -3.82 0.34 -1.16
C ILE A 83 -4.96 -0.60 -1.57
N THR A 84 -6.03 -0.61 -0.77
CA THR A 84 -7.29 -1.27 -1.12
C THR A 84 -8.48 -0.39 -0.78
N ALA A 85 -9.60 -0.58 -1.49
CA ALA A 85 -10.90 0.00 -1.21
C ALA A 85 -11.89 -1.13 -0.92
N ARG A 86 -12.49 -1.16 0.29
CA ARG A 86 -13.36 -2.26 0.73
C ARG A 86 -14.64 -1.73 1.36
N TYR A 87 -15.73 -2.47 1.24
CA TYR A 87 -16.98 -2.14 1.93
C TYR A 87 -16.81 -2.20 3.45
N ASN A 88 -17.28 -1.15 4.14
CA ASN A 88 -17.09 -0.94 5.59
C ASN A 88 -18.40 -0.96 6.41
N GLY A 89 -19.54 -1.19 5.80
CA GLY A 89 -20.80 -1.28 6.53
C GLY A 89 -20.92 -2.61 7.28
N SER A 90 -20.96 -2.57 8.62
CA SER A 90 -20.97 -3.78 9.47
C SER A 90 -22.13 -4.74 9.18
N TYR A 91 -23.24 -4.24 8.65
CA TYR A 91 -24.41 -5.02 8.26
C TYR A 91 -24.54 -5.25 6.75
N ASP A 92 -23.51 -4.86 5.99
CA ASP A 92 -23.47 -5.06 4.54
C ASP A 92 -22.98 -6.49 4.25
N ALA A 93 -23.74 -7.26 3.45
CA ALA A 93 -23.32 -8.59 2.99
C ALA A 93 -22.01 -8.55 2.18
N LEU A 94 -21.60 -7.36 1.75
CA LEU A 94 -20.34 -7.11 1.04
C LEU A 94 -19.20 -6.70 1.97
N TYR A 95 -19.41 -6.61 3.29
CA TYR A 95 -18.39 -6.21 4.25
C TYR A 95 -17.03 -6.90 3.96
N GLY A 96 -15.98 -6.10 3.88
CA GLY A 96 -14.64 -6.59 3.62
C GLY A 96 -14.36 -7.01 2.16
N LYS A 97 -15.34 -7.04 1.25
CA LYS A 97 -15.13 -7.26 -0.18
C LYS A 97 -14.62 -5.99 -0.86
N SER A 98 -13.98 -6.13 -2.04
CA SER A 98 -13.58 -4.98 -2.85
C SER A 98 -14.76 -4.07 -3.16
N ALA A 99 -14.57 -2.77 -3.00
CA ALA A 99 -15.57 -1.75 -3.22
C ALA A 99 -15.16 -0.83 -4.38
N GLY A 100 -15.66 -1.17 -5.57
CA GLY A 100 -15.26 -0.49 -6.81
C GLY A 100 -13.96 -1.07 -7.38
N GLU A 101 -13.30 -0.30 -8.22
CA GLU A 101 -12.08 -0.70 -8.93
C GLU A 101 -10.99 0.36 -8.74
N ILE A 102 -9.78 -0.07 -8.42
CA ILE A 102 -8.59 0.78 -8.47
C ILE A 102 -7.89 0.51 -9.79
N ARG A 103 -7.77 1.54 -10.61
CA ARG A 103 -7.23 1.47 -11.97
C ARG A 103 -5.93 2.27 -12.09
N SER A 104 -4.96 1.66 -12.74
CA SER A 104 -3.73 2.34 -13.15
C SER A 104 -4.03 3.42 -14.20
N ILE A 105 -3.38 4.58 -14.06
CA ILE A 105 -3.39 5.66 -15.06
C ILE A 105 -1.99 5.96 -15.62
N ASN A 106 -0.98 5.25 -15.13
CA ASN A 106 0.41 5.38 -15.56
C ASN A 106 1.19 4.10 -15.21
N SER A 107 2.44 4.01 -15.66
CA SER A 107 3.29 2.84 -15.45
C SER A 107 3.84 2.67 -14.02
N ARG A 108 3.65 3.63 -13.13
CA ARG A 108 4.16 3.59 -11.74
C ARG A 108 3.27 2.79 -10.79
N VAL A 109 2.02 2.52 -11.20
CA VAL A 109 1.00 1.83 -10.42
C VAL A 109 0.39 0.71 -11.23
N THR A 110 0.08 -0.39 -10.58
CA THR A 110 -0.74 -1.48 -11.12
C THR A 110 -1.67 -2.03 -10.05
N SER A 111 -2.48 -3.01 -10.38
CA SER A 111 -3.35 -3.69 -9.41
C SER A 111 -3.23 -5.20 -9.52
N THR A 112 -3.41 -5.89 -8.39
CA THR A 112 -3.42 -7.37 -8.31
C THR A 112 -4.58 -7.80 -7.43
N THR A 113 -5.25 -8.90 -7.80
CA THR A 113 -6.26 -9.52 -6.95
C THR A 113 -5.61 -10.61 -6.10
N GLY A 114 -5.79 -10.55 -4.79
CA GLY A 114 -5.33 -11.59 -3.86
C GLY A 114 -6.23 -12.82 -3.86
N ASP A 115 -5.79 -13.89 -3.22
CA ASP A 115 -6.53 -15.16 -3.09
C ASP A 115 -7.87 -15.00 -2.36
N ASN A 116 -7.99 -13.95 -1.53
CA ASN A 116 -9.24 -13.55 -0.87
C ASN A 116 -10.24 -12.86 -1.79
N GLY A 117 -9.93 -12.68 -3.08
CA GLY A 117 -10.73 -11.97 -4.06
C GLY A 117 -10.74 -10.45 -3.91
N VAL A 118 -9.87 -9.90 -3.03
CA VAL A 118 -9.73 -8.45 -2.85
C VAL A 118 -8.71 -7.90 -3.85
N SER A 119 -9.03 -6.74 -4.45
CA SER A 119 -8.15 -6.01 -5.35
C SER A 119 -7.29 -5.02 -4.59
N TYR A 120 -6.00 -4.98 -4.91
CA TYR A 120 -4.99 -4.11 -4.32
C TYR A 120 -4.27 -3.31 -5.41
N GLY A 121 -4.30 -1.98 -5.30
CA GLY A 121 -3.42 -1.10 -6.06
C GLY A 121 -2.04 -1.07 -5.40
N HIS A 122 -0.97 -1.08 -6.18
CA HIS A 122 0.38 -1.06 -5.65
C HIS A 122 1.40 -0.47 -6.64
N HIS A 123 2.60 -0.18 -6.16
CA HIS A 123 3.70 0.27 -7.01
C HIS A 123 4.14 -0.82 -8.00
N THR A 124 4.79 -0.36 -9.06
CA THR A 124 5.62 -1.17 -9.96
C THR A 124 7.09 -0.84 -9.73
N ALA A 125 8.02 -1.53 -10.36
CA ALA A 125 9.44 -1.16 -10.31
C ALA A 125 9.70 0.31 -10.73
N GLN A 126 8.93 0.83 -11.69
CA GLN A 126 9.00 2.24 -12.09
C GLN A 126 8.42 3.20 -11.04
N GLY A 127 7.62 2.70 -10.12
CA GLY A 127 7.01 3.45 -9.03
C GLY A 127 7.88 3.61 -7.79
N LEU A 128 9.02 2.93 -7.68
CA LEU A 128 9.88 2.94 -6.50
C LEU A 128 10.67 4.23 -6.33
N VAL A 129 11.10 4.84 -7.47
CA VAL A 129 12.04 5.96 -7.45
C VAL A 129 11.33 7.25 -7.08
N THR A 130 11.91 7.99 -6.14
CA THR A 130 11.44 9.32 -5.75
C THR A 130 11.86 10.35 -6.80
N SER A 131 10.95 11.28 -7.10
CA SER A 131 11.27 12.47 -7.93
C SER A 131 11.65 13.69 -7.07
N SER A 132 11.50 13.59 -5.77
CA SER A 132 11.79 14.63 -4.79
C SER A 132 12.30 13.96 -3.52
N ARG A 133 13.29 14.59 -2.88
CA ARG A 133 13.78 14.14 -1.57
C ARG A 133 12.64 14.19 -0.56
N ASP A 134 12.58 13.19 0.30
CA ASP A 134 11.63 13.11 1.43
C ASP A 134 10.14 13.03 1.04
N SER A 135 9.83 12.83 -0.26
CA SER A 135 8.43 12.67 -0.69
C SER A 135 8.31 11.89 -1.98
N ILE A 136 7.33 11.00 -2.02
CA ILE A 136 6.91 10.28 -3.23
C ILE A 136 5.39 10.23 -3.32
N SER A 137 4.85 10.20 -4.54
CA SER A 137 3.42 10.06 -4.75
C SER A 137 3.10 9.10 -5.89
N TRP A 138 1.95 8.44 -5.76
CA TRP A 138 1.41 7.53 -6.76
C TRP A 138 -0.04 7.90 -7.06
N SER A 139 -0.30 8.23 -8.32
CA SER A 139 -1.65 8.61 -8.78
C SER A 139 -2.30 7.44 -9.52
N MET A 140 -3.57 7.25 -9.26
CA MET A 140 -4.42 6.21 -9.83
C MET A 140 -5.86 6.71 -9.89
N GLU A 141 -6.76 5.92 -10.44
CA GLU A 141 -8.18 6.21 -10.49
C GLU A 141 -8.95 5.21 -9.64
N TRP A 142 -9.89 5.67 -8.85
CA TRP A 142 -10.88 4.84 -8.21
C TRP A 142 -12.22 4.99 -8.90
N ILE A 143 -12.79 3.89 -9.38
CA ILE A 143 -14.15 3.84 -9.91
C ILE A 143 -15.06 3.38 -8.78
N ALA A 144 -15.94 4.27 -8.33
CA ALA A 144 -16.81 4.01 -7.20
C ALA A 144 -17.81 2.86 -7.50
N PRO A 145 -18.16 2.03 -6.49
CA PRO A 145 -19.03 0.90 -6.71
C PRO A 145 -20.47 1.33 -7.07
N LEU A 146 -21.17 0.47 -7.82
CA LEU A 146 -22.56 0.71 -8.23
C LEU A 146 -23.59 0.39 -7.11
N LYS A 147 -23.17 -0.31 -6.03
CA LYS A 147 -24.03 -0.76 -4.92
C LYS A 147 -23.23 -0.80 -3.61
N GLY A 148 -23.89 -1.15 -2.53
CA GLY A 148 -23.26 -1.31 -1.21
C GLY A 148 -23.26 -0.03 -0.38
N SER A 149 -22.65 -0.13 0.79
CA SER A 149 -22.59 0.87 1.84
C SER A 149 -21.35 1.78 1.71
N SER A 150 -20.85 2.32 2.83
CA SER A 150 -19.61 3.06 2.91
C SER A 150 -18.41 2.22 2.48
N VAL A 151 -17.42 2.90 1.97
CA VAL A 151 -16.14 2.33 1.53
C VAL A 151 -15.05 2.87 2.44
N ILE A 152 -14.16 2.00 2.90
CA ILE A 152 -12.93 2.38 3.58
C ILE A 152 -11.74 2.03 2.70
N PHE A 153 -10.82 2.97 2.59
CA PHE A 153 -9.52 2.79 1.97
C PHE A 153 -8.49 2.52 3.06
N HIS A 154 -7.67 1.50 2.88
CA HIS A 154 -6.49 1.30 3.71
C HIS A 154 -5.26 1.34 2.83
N VAL A 155 -4.23 2.03 3.30
CA VAL A 155 -2.93 2.12 2.64
C VAL A 155 -1.82 1.82 3.62
N ALA A 156 -0.84 1.06 3.17
CA ALA A 156 0.47 0.95 3.80
C ALA A 156 1.54 1.35 2.78
N ALA A 157 2.57 2.04 3.25
CA ALA A 157 3.72 2.41 2.45
C ALA A 157 5.00 2.25 3.28
N ASN A 158 6.09 1.89 2.62
CA ASN A 158 7.42 1.88 3.21
C ASN A 158 8.31 2.93 2.56
N SER A 159 9.19 3.49 3.38
CA SER A 159 10.27 4.39 3.01
C SER A 159 11.59 3.70 3.31
N GLY A 160 12.39 3.46 2.29
CA GLY A 160 13.71 2.86 2.38
C GLY A 160 14.82 3.84 2.01
N ASN A 161 16.00 3.63 2.58
CA ASN A 161 17.20 4.42 2.39
C ASN A 161 18.05 3.97 1.18
N GLY A 162 17.55 3.03 0.36
CA GLY A 162 18.24 2.55 -0.85
C GLY A 162 19.41 1.59 -0.62
N ASP A 163 19.64 1.12 0.60
CA ASP A 163 20.75 0.20 0.92
C ASP A 163 20.51 -1.26 0.57
N ASN A 164 19.38 -1.57 -0.07
CA ASN A 164 18.89 -2.92 -0.40
C ASN A 164 18.67 -3.82 0.84
N SER A 165 18.55 -3.25 2.02
CA SER A 165 18.19 -3.95 3.25
C SER A 165 16.73 -3.63 3.62
N PRO A 166 15.96 -4.60 4.11
CA PRO A 166 14.62 -4.31 4.67
C PRO A 166 14.69 -3.86 6.13
N LEU A 167 15.89 -3.74 6.69
CA LEU A 167 16.10 -3.32 8.07
C LEU A 167 16.17 -1.80 8.17
N SER A 168 15.54 -1.26 9.21
CA SER A 168 15.50 0.17 9.50
C SER A 168 14.63 1.01 8.55
N ASP A 169 13.91 0.38 7.62
CA ASP A 169 12.90 1.06 6.82
C ASP A 169 11.76 1.58 7.71
N LEU A 170 11.14 2.68 7.28
CA LEU A 170 10.00 3.27 7.95
C LEU A 170 8.71 2.85 7.27
N VAL A 171 7.75 2.36 8.05
CA VAL A 171 6.45 1.92 7.54
C VAL A 171 5.33 2.81 8.09
N TYR A 172 4.50 3.30 7.18
CA TYR A 172 3.36 4.16 7.50
C TYR A 172 2.07 3.54 6.99
N THR A 173 1.00 3.70 7.77
CA THR A 173 -0.36 3.29 7.41
C THR A 173 -1.33 4.43 7.59
N SER A 174 -2.37 4.46 6.78
CA SER A 174 -3.49 5.41 6.91
C SER A 174 -4.76 4.80 6.37
N ASN A 175 -5.90 5.40 6.71
CA ASN A 175 -7.18 5.04 6.14
C ASN A 175 -8.05 6.27 5.90
N GLU A 176 -9.00 6.15 4.96
CA GLU A 176 -10.00 7.16 4.63
C GLU A 176 -11.34 6.47 4.37
N VAL A 177 -12.44 7.12 4.77
CA VAL A 177 -13.79 6.60 4.57
C VAL A 177 -14.58 7.50 3.63
N SER A 178 -15.31 6.88 2.71
CA SER A 178 -16.25 7.56 1.82
C SER A 178 -17.62 6.92 1.91
N HIS A 179 -18.67 7.74 1.91
CA HIS A 179 -20.05 7.30 1.99
C HIS A 179 -20.75 7.47 0.63
N PRO A 180 -21.74 6.62 0.28
CA PRO A 180 -22.52 6.87 -0.93
C PRO A 180 -23.32 8.17 -0.77
N SER A 181 -23.38 8.97 -1.84
CA SER A 181 -24.31 10.10 -1.92
C SER A 181 -25.74 9.61 -1.81
N LEU A 182 -26.56 10.34 -1.06
CA LEU A 182 -28.01 10.15 -1.05
C LEU A 182 -28.51 10.46 -2.48
N GLN A 183 -29.25 9.54 -3.04
CA GLN A 183 -29.97 9.77 -4.31
C GLN A 183 -31.24 10.53 -4.03
#